data_b8de01b60d52109081f4a2cdd8e8d18f
#
_entry.id   b8de01b60d52109081f4a2cdd8e8d18f
#
_cell.length_a   1.000
_cell.length_b   1.000
_cell.length_c   1.000
_cell.angle_alpha   90.00
_cell.angle_beta   90.00
_cell.angle_gamma   90.00
#
_symmetry.space_group_name_H-M   'P 1'
#
loop_
_entity.id
_entity.type
_entity.pdbx_description
1 polymer ?
#
loop_
_entity_poly.entity_id
_entity_poly.type
_entity_poly.pdbx_seq_one_letter_code
_entity_poly.pdbx_strand_id
1 'polypeptide(L)'
;MASTLTDRLSRLVKTMRGQARITESNVQDMLREVRMALLEADVALPVVRDFIARVKDKALGQEVVASLTPGQVLVSIVHKELAATMGEGVADINLAVQPPAVILMAGLQGAGKTTTTAKLAKYLIDKRKKKVLTVSGDVYRPAAIEQLKTVTRQAGAEWFPSTPDQKPHDIAAAAIDYARKHYFDVLLVDTAGRLAIDELLMAEIKDLHALLRPVETLFVVDAMQGQDAINTAKAFREALPLTGIVLTKLDGDSRGGAALSVRQITGAPIKFAGVSEKIDGLEVFDADRHAGRVLGMGDIVALVEGVTKGLDVEAAQKLAEKVRSGNDFDLNDFLAQLSQMKKMGGLAGLMDKLPTEMTAKAGQPDMDKAERDMRRMEGIINSMTPLERRKPELLKAKRKFRVAKGAGVQVQDVNRLLNQYEQMRDMMKKMRGGGLMKMMKKMGAMKGMMGGGMPKL
;
A
#
# COMPACT_ATOMS: atom_id res chain seq x y z
N MET A 1 -7.85 6.74 23.89
CA MET A 1 -7.53 6.39 22.49
C MET A 1 -8.86 6.24 21.75
N ALA A 2 -9.08 7.01 20.69
CA ALA A 2 -10.28 6.87 19.87
C ALA A 2 -10.30 5.45 19.28
N SER A 3 -11.40 4.73 19.45
CA SER A 3 -11.55 3.40 18.84
C SER A 3 -11.66 3.56 17.33
N THR A 4 -10.79 2.87 16.59
CA THR A 4 -10.83 2.89 15.13
C THR A 4 -12.16 2.34 14.59
N LEU A 5 -12.52 2.69 13.35
CA LEU A 5 -13.70 2.11 12.67
C LEU A 5 -13.69 0.58 12.75
N THR A 6 -12.52 -0.02 12.62
CA THR A 6 -12.22 -1.43 12.81
C THR A 6 -12.68 -1.96 14.16
N ASP A 7 -12.29 -1.30 15.26
CA ASP A 7 -12.61 -1.76 16.62
C ASP A 7 -14.12 -1.70 16.89
N ARG A 8 -14.79 -0.69 16.33
CA ARG A 8 -16.25 -0.54 16.46
C ARG A 8 -16.99 -1.60 15.66
N LEU A 9 -16.62 -1.83 14.42
CA LEU A 9 -17.23 -2.87 13.58
C LEU A 9 -16.96 -4.27 14.12
N SER A 10 -15.74 -4.54 14.62
CA SER A 10 -15.41 -5.81 15.26
C SER A 10 -16.26 -6.08 16.51
N ARG A 11 -16.51 -5.05 17.33
CA ARG A 11 -17.42 -5.14 18.49
C ARG A 11 -18.85 -5.42 18.04
N LEU A 12 -19.34 -4.72 17.02
CA LEU A 12 -20.69 -4.94 16.47
C LEU A 12 -20.87 -6.37 15.95
N VAL A 13 -19.90 -6.89 15.19
CA VAL A 13 -19.93 -8.28 14.70
C VAL A 13 -19.96 -9.28 15.86
N LYS A 14 -19.25 -9.01 16.96
CA LYS A 14 -19.26 -9.87 18.16
C LYS A 14 -20.62 -9.80 18.89
N THR A 15 -21.21 -8.62 19.01
CA THR A 15 -22.51 -8.42 19.69
C THR A 15 -23.66 -9.09 18.91
N MET A 16 -23.54 -9.22 17.59
CA MET A 16 -24.53 -9.85 16.74
C MET A 16 -24.34 -11.37 16.54
N ARG A 17 -23.31 -11.98 17.13
CA ARG A 17 -23.16 -13.43 17.14
C ARG A 17 -24.30 -14.06 17.93
N GLY A 18 -25.25 -14.66 17.22
CA GLY A 18 -26.42 -15.33 17.80
C GLY A 18 -27.78 -14.78 17.33
N GLN A 19 -27.79 -13.69 16.56
CA GLN A 19 -29.03 -13.19 15.94
C GLN A 19 -29.23 -13.84 14.56
N ALA A 20 -30.43 -14.39 14.33
CA ALA A 20 -30.73 -15.16 13.11
C ALA A 20 -31.18 -14.30 11.91
N ARG A 21 -31.51 -13.01 12.11
CA ARG A 21 -32.03 -12.12 11.05
C ARG A 21 -31.57 -10.67 11.25
N ILE A 22 -31.42 -9.95 10.14
CA ILE A 22 -31.26 -8.50 10.13
C ILE A 22 -32.63 -7.90 10.37
N THR A 23 -32.82 -7.25 11.53
CA THR A 23 -34.02 -6.50 11.88
C THR A 23 -33.77 -5.00 11.71
N GLU A 24 -34.81 -4.21 11.51
CA GLU A 24 -34.69 -2.75 11.36
C GLU A 24 -33.98 -2.10 12.56
N SER A 25 -34.25 -2.61 13.78
CA SER A 25 -33.64 -2.12 15.03
C SER A 25 -32.14 -2.34 15.06
N ASN A 26 -31.66 -3.57 14.78
CA ASN A 26 -30.21 -3.88 14.80
C ASN A 26 -29.44 -3.18 13.66
N VAL A 27 -30.09 -2.95 12.51
CA VAL A 27 -29.50 -2.15 11.43
C VAL A 27 -29.30 -0.69 11.86
N GLN A 28 -30.29 -0.09 12.55
CA GLN A 28 -30.18 1.29 13.02
C GLN A 28 -29.02 1.48 14.01
N ASP A 29 -28.86 0.59 14.98
CA ASP A 29 -27.76 0.65 15.95
C ASP A 29 -26.40 0.54 15.27
N MET A 30 -26.28 -0.36 14.29
CA MET A 30 -25.06 -0.55 13.53
C MET A 30 -24.74 0.64 12.64
N LEU A 31 -25.74 1.20 11.95
CA LEU A 31 -25.57 2.39 11.12
C LEU A 31 -25.19 3.62 11.95
N ARG A 32 -25.65 3.70 13.20
CA ARG A 32 -25.24 4.74 14.13
C ARG A 32 -23.75 4.64 14.44
N GLU A 33 -23.22 3.45 14.72
CA GLU A 33 -21.81 3.25 14.99
C GLU A 33 -20.93 3.50 13.75
N VAL A 34 -21.38 3.05 12.57
CA VAL A 34 -20.69 3.34 11.30
C VAL A 34 -20.65 4.85 11.05
N ARG A 35 -21.77 5.54 11.27
CA ARG A 35 -21.84 7.00 11.15
C ARG A 35 -20.85 7.70 12.08
N MET A 36 -20.81 7.31 13.35
CA MET A 36 -19.89 7.89 14.32
C MET A 36 -18.44 7.64 13.93
N ALA A 37 -18.11 6.45 13.48
CA ALA A 37 -16.77 6.10 13.05
C ALA A 37 -16.32 6.87 11.80
N LEU A 38 -17.20 7.10 10.83
CA LEU A 38 -16.91 7.92 9.65
C LEU A 38 -16.69 9.41 10.03
N LEU A 39 -17.48 9.93 10.97
CA LEU A 39 -17.30 11.29 11.47
C LEU A 39 -15.97 11.44 12.24
N GLU A 40 -15.59 10.47 13.05
CA GLU A 40 -14.30 10.42 13.73
C GLU A 40 -13.13 10.26 12.77
N ALA A 41 -13.37 9.69 11.59
CA ALA A 41 -12.42 9.61 10.49
C ALA A 41 -12.37 10.89 9.64
N ASP A 42 -12.99 11.98 10.09
CA ASP A 42 -13.06 13.27 9.40
C ASP A 42 -13.74 13.22 8.01
N VAL A 43 -14.67 12.28 7.81
CA VAL A 43 -15.50 12.25 6.60
C VAL A 43 -16.53 13.37 6.65
N ALA A 44 -16.72 14.08 5.53
CA ALA A 44 -17.68 15.17 5.42
C ALA A 44 -19.11 14.73 5.77
N LEU A 45 -19.83 15.52 6.59
CA LEU A 45 -21.17 15.19 7.03
C LEU A 45 -22.16 14.86 5.90
N PRO A 46 -22.20 15.59 4.76
CA PRO A 46 -23.03 15.20 3.62
C PRO A 46 -22.69 13.82 3.07
N VAL A 47 -21.39 13.52 2.92
CA VAL A 47 -20.90 12.22 2.43
C VAL A 47 -21.30 11.10 3.38
N VAL A 48 -21.16 11.32 4.70
CA VAL A 48 -21.59 10.35 5.71
C VAL A 48 -23.09 10.09 5.63
N ARG A 49 -23.90 11.15 5.46
CA ARG A 49 -25.36 11.01 5.36
C ARG A 49 -25.77 10.16 4.18
N ASP A 50 -25.23 10.47 2.99
CA ASP A 50 -25.54 9.75 1.76
C ASP A 50 -25.05 8.30 1.81
N PHE A 51 -23.87 8.08 2.38
CA PHE A 51 -23.30 6.75 2.60
C PHE A 51 -24.21 5.90 3.49
N ILE A 52 -24.63 6.42 4.65
CA ILE A 52 -25.51 5.70 5.59
C ILE A 52 -26.85 5.38 4.96
N ALA A 53 -27.43 6.30 4.16
CA ALA A 53 -28.67 6.03 3.44
C ALA A 53 -28.52 4.85 2.48
N ARG A 54 -27.46 4.85 1.64
CA ARG A 54 -27.20 3.75 0.69
C ARG A 54 -26.94 2.41 1.38
N VAL A 55 -26.18 2.39 2.49
CA VAL A 55 -25.94 1.18 3.27
C VAL A 55 -27.25 0.66 3.87
N LYS A 56 -28.11 1.55 4.41
CA LYS A 56 -29.42 1.20 4.95
C LYS A 56 -30.30 0.52 3.90
N ASP A 57 -30.43 1.13 2.73
CA ASP A 57 -31.25 0.61 1.63
C ASP A 57 -30.78 -0.78 1.16
N LYS A 58 -29.46 -0.97 1.07
CA LYS A 58 -28.88 -2.26 0.69
C LYS A 58 -29.00 -3.32 1.80
N ALA A 59 -28.98 -2.92 3.07
CA ALA A 59 -29.09 -3.85 4.20
C ALA A 59 -30.53 -4.37 4.40
N LEU A 60 -31.54 -3.52 4.21
CA LEU A 60 -32.96 -3.87 4.44
C LEU A 60 -33.54 -4.79 3.36
N GLY A 61 -32.91 -4.92 2.20
CA GLY A 61 -33.38 -5.75 1.07
C GLY A 61 -32.73 -7.13 0.94
N GLN A 62 -31.77 -7.49 1.80
CA GLN A 62 -31.03 -8.75 1.63
C GLN A 62 -31.51 -9.85 2.59
N GLU A 63 -31.92 -10.99 1.98
CA GLU A 63 -32.01 -12.26 2.70
C GLU A 63 -30.61 -12.73 3.09
N VAL A 64 -30.43 -13.03 4.39
CA VAL A 64 -29.16 -13.56 4.90
C VAL A 64 -28.96 -14.97 4.32
N VAL A 65 -28.01 -15.14 3.43
CA VAL A 65 -27.61 -16.46 2.92
C VAL A 65 -27.23 -17.33 4.14
N ALA A 66 -27.75 -18.53 4.21
CA ALA A 66 -27.70 -19.43 5.37
C ALA A 66 -26.28 -19.73 5.95
N SER A 67 -25.23 -19.32 5.27
CA SER A 67 -23.83 -19.53 5.67
C SER A 67 -23.17 -18.31 6.33
N LEU A 68 -23.80 -17.12 6.35
CA LEU A 68 -23.24 -15.87 6.87
C LEU A 68 -24.05 -15.35 8.07
N THR A 69 -23.35 -14.72 9.03
CA THR A 69 -24.03 -14.00 10.12
C THR A 69 -24.50 -12.61 9.63
N PRO A 70 -25.57 -12.04 10.20
CA PRO A 70 -26.04 -10.70 9.88
C PRO A 70 -24.94 -9.63 9.94
N GLY A 71 -24.04 -9.72 10.93
CA GLY A 71 -22.89 -8.84 11.05
C GLY A 71 -21.89 -8.96 9.90
N GLN A 72 -21.63 -10.17 9.39
CA GLN A 72 -20.76 -10.39 8.24
C GLN A 72 -21.36 -9.83 6.96
N VAL A 73 -22.66 -9.98 6.77
CA VAL A 73 -23.38 -9.41 5.62
C VAL A 73 -23.27 -7.89 5.64
N LEU A 74 -23.52 -7.25 6.78
CA LEU A 74 -23.42 -5.79 6.87
C LEU A 74 -21.99 -5.30 6.66
N VAL A 75 -20.97 -5.93 7.23
CA VAL A 75 -19.55 -5.56 6.97
C VAL A 75 -19.24 -5.67 5.49
N SER A 76 -19.74 -6.69 4.80
CA SER A 76 -19.58 -6.82 3.35
C SER A 76 -20.28 -5.69 2.58
N ILE A 77 -21.48 -5.29 3.00
CA ILE A 77 -22.22 -4.16 2.40
C ILE A 77 -21.45 -2.85 2.63
N VAL A 78 -20.99 -2.60 3.86
CA VAL A 78 -20.21 -1.41 4.20
C VAL A 78 -18.90 -1.37 3.39
N HIS A 79 -18.20 -2.49 3.26
CA HIS A 79 -16.97 -2.58 2.45
C HIS A 79 -17.24 -2.22 0.98
N LYS A 80 -18.25 -2.86 0.36
CA LYS A 80 -18.61 -2.59 -1.02
C LYS A 80 -19.05 -1.14 -1.24
N GLU A 81 -19.77 -0.57 -0.28
CA GLU A 81 -20.23 0.81 -0.37
C GLU A 81 -19.08 1.81 -0.17
N LEU A 82 -18.11 1.51 0.71
CA LEU A 82 -16.87 2.28 0.85
C LEU A 82 -16.08 2.28 -0.47
N ALA A 83 -15.85 1.10 -1.04
CA ALA A 83 -15.16 0.98 -2.32
C ALA A 83 -15.88 1.74 -3.44
N ALA A 84 -17.20 1.58 -3.59
CA ALA A 84 -18.02 2.28 -4.57
C ALA A 84 -17.99 3.81 -4.39
N THR A 85 -17.98 4.29 -3.13
CA THR A 85 -17.90 5.73 -2.83
C THR A 85 -16.54 6.33 -3.20
N MET A 86 -15.46 5.58 -3.06
CA MET A 86 -14.10 6.00 -3.47
C MET A 86 -13.84 5.85 -4.97
N GLY A 87 -14.64 5.05 -5.67
CA GLY A 87 -14.57 4.82 -7.10
C GLY A 87 -14.45 3.34 -7.43
N GLU A 88 -15.11 2.90 -8.49
CA GLU A 88 -15.03 1.52 -8.94
C GLU A 88 -13.75 1.27 -9.72
N GLY A 89 -12.99 0.25 -9.35
CA GLY A 89 -11.79 -0.20 -10.05
C GLY A 89 -10.59 0.74 -9.92
N VAL A 90 -9.69 0.64 -10.89
CA VAL A 90 -8.44 1.41 -10.96
C VAL A 90 -8.56 2.46 -12.06
N ALA A 91 -8.42 3.74 -11.71
CA ALA A 91 -8.36 4.84 -12.68
C ALA A 91 -6.91 5.08 -13.11
N ASP A 92 -6.60 4.75 -14.36
CA ASP A 92 -5.26 4.94 -14.91
C ASP A 92 -5.03 6.40 -15.36
N ILE A 93 -3.74 6.75 -15.51
CA ILE A 93 -3.32 8.03 -16.05
C ILE A 93 -3.44 8.02 -17.58
N ASN A 94 -4.00 9.06 -18.16
CA ASN A 94 -4.12 9.17 -19.60
C ASN A 94 -2.82 9.67 -20.25
N LEU A 95 -2.16 8.79 -20.99
CA LEU A 95 -0.96 9.10 -21.78
C LEU A 95 -1.20 8.88 -23.27
N ALA A 96 -2.43 8.60 -23.69
CA ALA A 96 -2.78 8.30 -25.08
C ALA A 96 -2.99 9.61 -25.89
N VAL A 97 -1.96 10.44 -25.91
CA VAL A 97 -1.95 11.73 -26.63
C VAL A 97 -0.63 11.89 -27.39
N GLN A 98 -0.57 12.86 -28.31
CA GLN A 98 0.68 13.21 -28.95
C GLN A 98 1.70 13.75 -27.93
N PRO A 99 2.91 13.19 -27.85
CA PRO A 99 3.91 13.65 -26.88
C PRO A 99 4.34 15.10 -27.09
N PRO A 100 4.69 15.82 -26.00
CA PRO A 100 4.65 15.33 -24.60
C PRO A 100 3.23 15.34 -24.01
N ALA A 101 2.88 14.31 -23.29
CA ALA A 101 1.71 14.34 -22.41
C ALA A 101 1.99 15.27 -21.23
N VAL A 102 1.28 16.40 -21.17
CA VAL A 102 1.47 17.40 -20.09
C VAL A 102 0.59 17.05 -18.91
N ILE A 103 1.18 16.96 -17.72
CA ILE A 103 0.51 16.70 -16.46
C ILE A 103 0.76 17.86 -15.51
N LEU A 104 -0.32 18.52 -15.08
CA LEU A 104 -0.28 19.63 -14.15
C LEU A 104 -0.56 19.17 -12.73
N MET A 105 0.33 19.49 -11.80
CA MET A 105 0.19 19.16 -10.38
C MET A 105 -0.39 20.35 -9.62
N ALA A 106 -1.60 20.23 -9.10
CA ALA A 106 -2.33 21.29 -8.41
C ALA A 106 -2.56 20.94 -6.92
N GLY A 107 -2.57 21.95 -6.04
CA GLY A 107 -2.82 21.74 -4.60
C GLY A 107 -2.16 22.79 -3.72
N LEU A 108 -2.48 22.79 -2.41
CA LEU A 108 -1.92 23.72 -1.45
C LEU A 108 -0.45 23.43 -1.09
N GLN A 109 0.17 24.37 -0.40
CA GLN A 109 1.50 24.17 0.19
C GLN A 109 1.45 23.03 1.22
N GLY A 110 2.48 22.20 1.23
CA GLY A 110 2.55 21.06 2.16
C GLY A 110 1.72 19.83 1.74
N ALA A 111 0.89 19.92 0.69
CA ALA A 111 0.13 18.78 0.17
C ALA A 111 1.01 17.70 -0.47
N GLY A 112 2.30 17.95 -0.68
CA GLY A 112 3.23 16.97 -1.23
C GLY A 112 3.38 16.98 -2.75
N LYS A 113 3.02 18.08 -3.43
CA LYS A 113 3.12 18.19 -4.91
C LYS A 113 4.51 17.86 -5.45
N THR A 114 5.53 18.56 -4.98
CA THR A 114 6.92 18.40 -5.44
C THR A 114 7.42 16.97 -5.28
N THR A 115 7.17 16.35 -4.12
CA THR A 115 7.53 14.96 -3.87
C THR A 115 6.73 14.00 -4.76
N THR A 116 5.43 14.28 -4.93
CA THR A 116 4.55 13.48 -5.81
C THR A 116 4.97 13.57 -7.26
N THR A 117 5.39 14.75 -7.73
CA THR A 117 5.93 14.95 -9.09
C THR A 117 7.10 14.00 -9.35
N ALA A 118 8.06 13.92 -8.42
CA ALA A 118 9.20 13.03 -8.57
C ALA A 118 8.82 11.54 -8.46
N LYS A 119 7.91 11.18 -7.55
CA LYS A 119 7.40 9.80 -7.42
C LYS A 119 6.66 9.36 -8.68
N LEU A 120 5.84 10.25 -9.24
CA LEU A 120 5.12 10.00 -10.49
C LEU A 120 6.09 9.86 -11.66
N ALA A 121 7.13 10.71 -11.73
CA ALA A 121 8.20 10.58 -12.73
C ALA A 121 8.85 9.19 -12.65
N LYS A 122 9.22 8.74 -11.44
CA LYS A 122 9.78 7.41 -11.23
C LYS A 122 8.82 6.30 -11.65
N TYR A 123 7.55 6.39 -11.28
CA TYR A 123 6.52 5.44 -11.70
C TYR A 123 6.41 5.35 -13.22
N LEU A 124 6.39 6.49 -13.92
CA LEU A 124 6.29 6.57 -15.36
C LEU A 124 7.52 5.98 -16.05
N ILE A 125 8.71 6.21 -15.53
CA ILE A 125 9.97 5.63 -16.04
C ILE A 125 9.99 4.12 -15.80
N ASP A 126 9.78 3.68 -14.56
CA ASP A 126 9.97 2.28 -14.18
C ASP A 126 8.87 1.36 -14.70
N LYS A 127 7.61 1.81 -14.63
CA LYS A 127 6.43 0.99 -14.97
C LYS A 127 5.90 1.21 -16.37
N ARG A 128 6.03 2.45 -16.90
CA ARG A 128 5.47 2.83 -18.21
C ARG A 128 6.55 3.02 -19.28
N LYS A 129 7.84 2.94 -18.88
CA LYS A 129 9.00 3.10 -19.78
C LYS A 129 8.98 4.42 -20.58
N LYS A 130 8.54 5.51 -19.91
CA LYS A 130 8.41 6.84 -20.50
C LYS A 130 9.64 7.70 -20.21
N LYS A 131 10.03 8.54 -21.18
CA LYS A 131 11.02 9.60 -20.99
C LYS A 131 10.31 10.81 -20.37
N VAL A 132 10.72 11.20 -19.15
CA VAL A 132 10.00 12.19 -18.34
C VAL A 132 10.85 13.42 -18.10
N LEU A 133 10.27 14.59 -18.35
CA LEU A 133 10.81 15.90 -17.97
C LEU A 133 9.96 16.46 -16.81
N THR A 134 10.62 17.05 -15.83
CA THR A 134 9.95 17.79 -14.74
C THR A 134 10.34 19.27 -14.79
N VAL A 135 9.43 20.14 -14.38
CA VAL A 135 9.68 21.58 -14.26
C VAL A 135 8.98 22.13 -13.02
N SER A 136 9.63 23.08 -12.34
CA SER A 136 9.03 23.82 -11.22
C SER A 136 8.55 25.19 -11.70
N GLY A 137 7.24 25.45 -11.48
CA GLY A 137 6.65 26.78 -11.56
C GLY A 137 6.60 27.49 -10.19
N ASP A 138 7.12 26.89 -9.11
CA ASP A 138 7.16 27.51 -7.78
C ASP A 138 8.35 28.46 -7.64
N VAL A 139 8.24 29.60 -8.28
CA VAL A 139 9.26 30.67 -8.26
C VAL A 139 9.30 31.45 -6.95
N TYR A 140 8.26 31.32 -6.11
CA TYR A 140 8.13 32.05 -4.84
C TYR A 140 8.99 31.46 -3.73
N ARG A 141 9.42 30.21 -3.91
CA ARG A 141 10.24 29.46 -2.95
C ARG A 141 11.48 28.87 -3.64
N PRO A 142 12.62 29.57 -3.61
CA PRO A 142 13.86 29.08 -4.26
C PRO A 142 14.24 27.65 -3.81
N ALA A 143 14.00 27.32 -2.53
CA ALA A 143 14.23 26.00 -2.00
C ALA A 143 13.35 24.90 -2.68
N ALA A 144 12.15 25.24 -3.15
CA ALA A 144 11.28 24.28 -3.84
C ALA A 144 11.84 23.88 -5.22
N ILE A 145 12.45 24.83 -5.94
CA ILE A 145 13.13 24.56 -7.23
C ILE A 145 14.28 23.56 -7.02
N GLU A 146 15.17 23.82 -6.07
CA GLU A 146 16.29 22.92 -5.76
C GLU A 146 15.82 21.57 -5.17
N GLN A 147 14.74 21.58 -4.41
CA GLN A 147 14.11 20.36 -3.93
C GLN A 147 13.62 19.50 -5.11
N LEU A 148 12.85 20.09 -6.04
CA LEU A 148 12.35 19.33 -7.21
C LEU A 148 13.53 18.79 -8.04
N LYS A 149 14.54 19.58 -8.30
CA LYS A 149 15.76 19.16 -9.02
C LYS A 149 16.44 17.96 -8.38
N THR A 150 16.55 17.97 -7.05
CA THR A 150 17.16 16.88 -6.28
C THR A 150 16.34 15.60 -6.37
N VAL A 151 15.03 15.67 -6.09
CA VAL A 151 14.16 14.48 -6.11
C VAL A 151 13.91 13.96 -7.53
N THR A 152 13.94 14.84 -8.55
CA THR A 152 13.89 14.45 -9.96
C THR A 152 15.08 13.58 -10.34
N ARG A 153 16.30 13.97 -9.94
CA ARG A 153 17.51 13.16 -10.18
C ARG A 153 17.41 11.80 -9.48
N GLN A 154 16.90 11.75 -8.27
CA GLN A 154 16.69 10.49 -7.56
C GLN A 154 15.67 9.58 -8.28
N ALA A 155 14.68 10.18 -8.93
CA ALA A 155 13.70 9.46 -9.74
C ALA A 155 14.25 8.96 -11.09
N GLY A 156 15.43 9.44 -11.53
CA GLY A 156 16.00 9.14 -12.85
C GLY A 156 15.37 9.93 -13.99
N ALA A 157 14.65 11.01 -13.70
CA ALA A 157 14.04 11.90 -14.68
C ALA A 157 14.96 13.09 -15.02
N GLU A 158 14.68 13.78 -16.12
CA GLU A 158 15.32 15.05 -16.47
C GLU A 158 14.57 16.22 -15.83
N TRP A 159 15.32 17.24 -15.43
CA TRP A 159 14.80 18.47 -14.85
C TRP A 159 15.06 19.65 -15.78
N PHE A 160 13.99 20.43 -16.06
CA PHE A 160 14.10 21.68 -16.82
C PHE A 160 14.48 22.82 -15.89
N PRO A 161 15.55 23.60 -16.20
CA PRO A 161 16.00 24.71 -15.37
C PRO A 161 14.95 25.82 -15.23
N SER A 162 14.73 26.25 -14.00
CA SER A 162 13.91 27.43 -13.68
C SER A 162 14.59 28.25 -12.57
N THR A 163 14.33 29.55 -12.55
CA THR A 163 14.91 30.48 -11.59
C THR A 163 13.82 31.37 -10.97
N PRO A 164 14.02 31.92 -9.75
CA PRO A 164 12.98 32.70 -9.04
C PRO A 164 12.62 34.02 -9.73
N ASP A 165 13.45 34.55 -10.60
CA ASP A 165 13.26 35.80 -11.35
C ASP A 165 12.39 35.62 -12.60
N GLN A 166 12.11 34.37 -12.99
CA GLN A 166 11.24 34.08 -14.14
C GLN A 166 9.77 34.02 -13.74
N LYS A 167 8.89 34.23 -14.74
CA LYS A 167 7.44 34.04 -14.52
C LYS A 167 7.07 32.57 -14.72
N PRO A 168 6.18 32.00 -13.91
CA PRO A 168 5.72 30.61 -14.07
C PRO A 168 5.20 30.28 -15.47
N HIS A 169 4.51 31.25 -16.11
CA HIS A 169 4.00 31.15 -17.47
C HIS A 169 5.15 30.94 -18.48
N ASP A 170 6.21 31.77 -18.40
CA ASP A 170 7.34 31.72 -19.34
C ASP A 170 8.16 30.43 -19.16
N ILE A 171 8.35 29.99 -17.90
CA ILE A 171 8.97 28.70 -17.57
C ILE A 171 8.20 27.55 -18.21
N ALA A 172 6.88 27.53 -18.04
CA ALA A 172 6.01 26.49 -18.57
C ALA A 172 6.02 26.42 -20.10
N ALA A 173 5.96 27.60 -20.77
CA ALA A 173 6.06 27.70 -22.21
C ALA A 173 7.41 27.17 -22.74
N ALA A 174 8.50 27.55 -22.11
CA ALA A 174 9.84 27.11 -22.49
C ALA A 174 10.02 25.60 -22.23
N ALA A 175 9.50 25.07 -21.13
CA ALA A 175 9.58 23.66 -20.80
C ALA A 175 8.81 22.77 -21.78
N ILE A 176 7.62 23.19 -22.26
CA ILE A 176 6.88 22.40 -23.25
C ILE A 176 7.58 22.39 -24.62
N ASP A 177 8.17 23.53 -25.01
CA ASP A 177 8.96 23.61 -26.25
C ASP A 177 10.24 22.77 -26.18
N TYR A 178 10.91 22.79 -25.04
CA TYR A 178 12.07 21.94 -24.78
C TYR A 178 11.67 20.45 -24.82
N ALA A 179 10.57 20.08 -24.15
CA ALA A 179 10.08 18.69 -24.14
C ALA A 179 9.79 18.18 -25.56
N ARG A 180 9.19 19.01 -26.43
CA ARG A 180 8.93 18.67 -27.84
C ARG A 180 10.21 18.47 -28.61
N LYS A 181 11.16 19.42 -28.50
CA LYS A 181 12.43 19.38 -29.23
C LYS A 181 13.33 18.21 -28.86
N HIS A 182 13.24 17.76 -27.59
CA HIS A 182 14.07 16.67 -27.06
C HIS A 182 13.33 15.32 -26.94
N TYR A 183 12.13 15.22 -27.55
CA TYR A 183 11.34 13.99 -27.63
C TYR A 183 11.06 13.37 -26.27
N PHE A 184 10.57 14.17 -25.31
CA PHE A 184 10.02 13.66 -24.07
C PHE A 184 8.62 13.11 -24.27
N ASP A 185 8.33 11.98 -23.64
CA ASP A 185 6.98 11.42 -23.65
C ASP A 185 6.04 12.18 -22.73
N VAL A 186 6.54 12.64 -21.57
CA VAL A 186 5.76 13.27 -20.52
C VAL A 186 6.47 14.51 -19.98
N LEU A 187 5.71 15.58 -19.75
CA LEU A 187 6.11 16.77 -19.01
C LEU A 187 5.29 16.88 -17.73
N LEU A 188 5.94 16.82 -16.57
CA LEU A 188 5.33 17.04 -15.26
C LEU A 188 5.60 18.47 -14.81
N VAL A 189 4.54 19.23 -14.55
CA VAL A 189 4.62 20.63 -14.12
C VAL A 189 4.21 20.72 -12.65
N ASP A 190 5.20 20.97 -11.78
CA ASP A 190 4.98 21.25 -10.35
C ASP A 190 4.63 22.74 -10.17
N THR A 191 3.47 23.04 -9.60
CA THR A 191 3.02 24.41 -9.42
C THR A 191 3.30 24.94 -8.02
N ALA A 192 3.34 26.24 -7.86
CA ALA A 192 3.38 26.89 -6.58
C ALA A 192 2.22 26.40 -5.69
N GLY A 193 2.47 26.34 -4.39
CA GLY A 193 1.45 26.13 -3.38
C GLY A 193 1.48 27.27 -2.39
N ARG A 194 0.32 27.81 -2.05
CA ARG A 194 0.17 28.77 -0.96
C ARG A 194 -0.47 28.10 0.25
N LEU A 195 -0.34 28.72 1.42
CA LEU A 195 -0.88 28.17 2.68
C LEU A 195 -2.41 28.17 2.70
N ALA A 196 -3.03 29.09 1.96
CA ALA A 196 -4.48 29.19 1.84
C ALA A 196 -4.88 29.42 0.38
N ILE A 197 -6.15 29.18 0.10
CA ILE A 197 -6.77 29.47 -1.18
C ILE A 197 -6.92 30.99 -1.30
N ASP A 198 -6.29 31.59 -2.29
CA ASP A 198 -6.44 33.00 -2.62
C ASP A 198 -6.68 33.19 -4.12
N GLU A 199 -7.19 34.36 -4.50
CA GLU A 199 -7.51 34.68 -5.89
C GLU A 199 -6.29 34.67 -6.80
N LEU A 200 -5.12 35.08 -6.29
CA LEU A 200 -3.87 35.11 -7.07
C LEU A 200 -3.40 33.71 -7.42
N LEU A 201 -3.45 32.77 -6.46
CA LEU A 201 -3.13 31.38 -6.71
C LEU A 201 -4.08 30.77 -7.75
N MET A 202 -5.37 31.03 -7.59
CA MET A 202 -6.37 30.46 -8.50
C MET A 202 -6.25 31.06 -9.91
N ALA A 203 -5.92 32.35 -10.04
CA ALA A 203 -5.67 32.98 -11.33
C ALA A 203 -4.41 32.38 -12.01
N GLU A 204 -3.29 32.31 -11.29
CA GLU A 204 -2.03 31.78 -11.82
C GLU A 204 -2.20 30.32 -12.33
N ILE A 205 -2.86 29.45 -11.54
CA ILE A 205 -3.01 28.05 -11.93
C ILE A 205 -4.00 27.90 -13.11
N LYS A 206 -5.00 28.77 -13.23
CA LYS A 206 -5.88 28.83 -14.41
C LYS A 206 -5.12 29.26 -15.66
N ASP A 207 -4.24 30.26 -15.55
CA ASP A 207 -3.42 30.74 -16.66
C ASP A 207 -2.45 29.67 -17.13
N LEU A 208 -1.78 28.97 -16.19
CA LEU A 208 -0.94 27.81 -16.50
C LEU A 208 -1.73 26.69 -17.18
N HIS A 209 -2.92 26.37 -16.68
CA HIS A 209 -3.78 25.37 -17.28
C HIS A 209 -4.19 25.73 -18.71
N ALA A 210 -4.56 26.99 -18.95
CA ALA A 210 -4.96 27.49 -20.27
C ALA A 210 -3.81 27.46 -21.29
N LEU A 211 -2.60 27.80 -20.83
CA LEU A 211 -1.36 27.72 -21.63
C LEU A 211 -1.00 26.27 -21.99
N LEU A 212 -0.91 25.43 -20.98
CA LEU A 212 -0.36 24.09 -21.09
C LEU A 212 -1.34 23.09 -21.72
N ARG A 213 -2.65 23.33 -21.57
CA ARG A 213 -3.74 22.42 -21.97
C ARG A 213 -3.41 20.99 -21.55
N PRO A 214 -3.18 20.75 -20.26
CA PRO A 214 -2.70 19.46 -19.78
C PRO A 214 -3.70 18.36 -20.08
N VAL A 215 -3.21 17.17 -20.42
CA VAL A 215 -4.04 15.98 -20.57
C VAL A 215 -4.50 15.47 -19.21
N GLU A 216 -3.73 15.74 -18.16
CA GLU A 216 -4.07 15.45 -16.78
C GLU A 216 -3.84 16.66 -15.89
N THR A 217 -4.84 16.98 -15.10
CA THR A 217 -4.76 17.94 -14.00
C THR A 217 -4.97 17.18 -12.70
N LEU A 218 -3.87 16.88 -12.01
CA LEU A 218 -3.89 16.07 -10.80
C LEU A 218 -3.95 16.95 -9.56
N PHE A 219 -5.03 16.80 -8.81
CA PHE A 219 -5.19 17.45 -7.51
C PHE A 219 -4.48 16.65 -6.43
N VAL A 220 -3.41 17.22 -5.89
CA VAL A 220 -2.61 16.61 -4.80
C VAL A 220 -3.11 17.13 -3.47
N VAL A 221 -3.53 16.22 -2.61
CA VAL A 221 -4.11 16.55 -1.31
C VAL A 221 -3.54 15.65 -0.21
N ASP A 222 -3.27 16.26 0.94
CA ASP A 222 -2.81 15.57 2.13
C ASP A 222 -4.00 14.88 2.82
N ALA A 223 -3.93 13.57 2.96
CA ALA A 223 -4.97 12.77 3.60
C ALA A 223 -5.17 13.11 5.09
N MET A 224 -4.18 13.73 5.73
CA MET A 224 -4.25 14.12 7.14
C MET A 224 -4.95 15.45 7.40
N GLN A 225 -5.28 16.24 6.35
CA GLN A 225 -5.88 17.57 6.50
C GLN A 225 -7.36 17.56 6.93
N GLY A 226 -8.03 16.41 6.97
CA GLY A 226 -9.42 16.31 7.45
C GLY A 226 -10.38 17.24 6.69
N GLN A 227 -11.12 18.08 7.40
CA GLN A 227 -12.14 18.99 6.81
C GLN A 227 -11.54 20.07 5.90
N ASP A 228 -10.30 20.51 6.12
CA ASP A 228 -9.64 21.50 5.26
C ASP A 228 -9.38 20.96 3.85
N ALA A 229 -9.13 19.66 3.72
CA ALA A 229 -9.04 18.99 2.42
C ALA A 229 -10.33 19.15 1.59
N ILE A 230 -11.49 19.19 2.24
CA ILE A 230 -12.81 19.33 1.63
C ILE A 230 -12.99 20.71 1.02
N ASN A 231 -12.69 21.77 1.78
CA ASN A 231 -12.79 23.14 1.32
C ASN A 231 -11.83 23.40 0.16
N THR A 232 -10.62 22.87 0.29
CA THR A 232 -9.60 22.94 -0.77
C THR A 232 -10.06 22.23 -2.05
N ALA A 233 -10.57 21.02 -1.93
CA ALA A 233 -11.06 20.22 -3.05
C ALA A 233 -12.18 20.94 -3.81
N LYS A 234 -13.11 21.59 -3.10
CA LYS A 234 -14.20 22.36 -3.68
C LYS A 234 -13.69 23.54 -4.51
N ALA A 235 -12.78 24.33 -3.95
CA ALA A 235 -12.23 25.49 -4.63
C ALA A 235 -11.41 25.12 -5.89
N PHE A 236 -10.58 24.06 -5.79
CA PHE A 236 -9.83 23.60 -6.96
C PHE A 236 -10.74 23.01 -8.04
N ARG A 237 -11.82 22.29 -7.68
CA ARG A 237 -12.83 21.81 -8.63
C ARG A 237 -13.54 22.95 -9.36
N GLU A 238 -13.86 24.04 -8.65
CA GLU A 238 -14.51 25.21 -9.25
C GLU A 238 -13.55 25.98 -10.18
N ALA A 239 -12.25 25.91 -9.92
CA ALA A 239 -11.21 26.60 -10.67
C ALA A 239 -10.69 25.83 -11.89
N LEU A 240 -10.60 24.51 -11.82
CA LEU A 240 -9.91 23.66 -12.79
C LEU A 240 -10.73 22.40 -13.12
N PRO A 241 -10.65 21.90 -14.37
CA PRO A 241 -11.16 20.58 -14.73
C PRO A 241 -10.21 19.50 -14.19
N LEU A 242 -10.44 19.05 -12.97
CA LEU A 242 -9.63 18.00 -12.34
C LEU A 242 -9.87 16.67 -13.03
N THR A 243 -8.81 16.00 -13.46
CA THR A 243 -8.88 14.68 -14.12
C THR A 243 -8.53 13.54 -13.19
N GLY A 244 -7.91 13.85 -12.06
CA GLY A 244 -7.54 12.85 -11.05
C GLY A 244 -7.09 13.48 -9.74
N ILE A 245 -7.09 12.64 -8.71
CA ILE A 245 -6.66 12.97 -7.36
C ILE A 245 -5.44 12.14 -7.02
N VAL A 246 -4.49 12.73 -6.32
CA VAL A 246 -3.40 12.04 -5.64
C VAL A 246 -3.51 12.29 -4.15
N LEU A 247 -3.76 11.23 -3.39
CA LEU A 247 -3.75 11.27 -1.92
C LEU A 247 -2.32 11.08 -1.42
N THR A 248 -1.84 11.97 -0.59
CA THR A 248 -0.50 11.88 0.02
C THR A 248 -0.59 11.57 1.51
N LYS A 249 0.52 11.13 2.08
CA LYS A 249 0.69 10.86 3.52
C LYS A 249 -0.29 9.82 4.09
N LEU A 250 -0.68 8.85 3.28
CA LEU A 250 -1.56 7.76 3.72
C LEU A 250 -0.90 6.83 4.75
N ASP A 251 0.41 6.84 4.86
CA ASP A 251 1.17 6.19 5.92
C ASP A 251 0.92 6.79 7.32
N GLY A 252 0.56 8.08 7.38
CA GLY A 252 0.15 8.77 8.61
C GLY A 252 -1.36 8.80 8.84
N ASP A 253 -2.17 8.49 7.82
CA ASP A 253 -3.64 8.49 7.91
C ASP A 253 -4.17 7.11 8.30
N SER A 254 -4.37 6.91 9.60
CA SER A 254 -5.01 5.69 10.11
C SER A 254 -6.53 5.67 9.93
N ARG A 255 -7.15 6.76 9.48
CA ARG A 255 -8.61 6.95 9.46
C ARG A 255 -9.23 6.75 8.08
N GLY A 256 -8.52 7.15 7.01
CA GLY A 256 -8.93 6.95 5.62
C GLY A 256 -10.11 7.78 5.13
N GLY A 257 -10.59 8.76 5.92
CA GLY A 257 -11.79 9.52 5.61
C GLY A 257 -11.64 10.55 4.49
N ALA A 258 -10.42 11.06 4.29
CA ALA A 258 -10.13 12.05 3.25
C ALA A 258 -10.44 11.53 1.85
N ALA A 259 -10.12 10.25 1.57
CA ALA A 259 -10.40 9.62 0.28
C ALA A 259 -11.88 9.69 -0.11
N LEU A 260 -12.78 9.35 0.84
CA LEU A 260 -14.23 9.39 0.64
C LEU A 260 -14.71 10.81 0.33
N SER A 261 -14.27 11.78 1.15
CA SER A 261 -14.73 13.16 1.05
C SER A 261 -14.24 13.84 -0.22
N VAL A 262 -12.93 13.75 -0.52
CA VAL A 262 -12.34 14.44 -1.69
C VAL A 262 -12.88 13.84 -2.99
N ARG A 263 -13.03 12.52 -3.07
CA ARG A 263 -13.62 11.84 -4.25
C ARG A 263 -15.06 12.31 -4.49
N GLN A 264 -15.89 12.31 -3.46
CA GLN A 264 -17.32 12.69 -3.57
C GLN A 264 -17.47 14.17 -3.95
N ILE A 265 -16.64 15.06 -3.40
CA ILE A 265 -16.71 16.50 -3.63
C ILE A 265 -16.19 16.86 -5.01
N THR A 266 -15.05 16.34 -5.44
CA THR A 266 -14.46 16.67 -6.73
C THR A 266 -15.14 15.98 -7.90
N GLY A 267 -15.68 14.78 -7.69
CA GLY A 267 -16.14 13.90 -8.76
C GLY A 267 -14.99 13.27 -9.57
N ALA A 268 -13.72 13.71 -9.34
CA ALA A 268 -12.56 13.19 -10.05
C ALA A 268 -12.08 11.85 -9.43
N PRO A 269 -11.62 10.88 -10.24
CA PRO A 269 -11.15 9.61 -9.71
C PRO A 269 -9.85 9.77 -8.91
N ILE A 270 -9.69 9.00 -7.84
CA ILE A 270 -8.41 8.88 -7.16
C ILE A 270 -7.51 7.96 -8.00
N LYS A 271 -6.39 8.48 -8.49
CA LYS A 271 -5.47 7.73 -9.36
C LYS A 271 -4.29 7.15 -8.61
N PHE A 272 -3.76 7.89 -7.64
CA PHE A 272 -2.56 7.49 -6.91
C PHE A 272 -2.68 7.73 -5.41
N ALA A 273 -1.92 6.93 -4.66
CA ALA A 273 -1.77 6.98 -3.22
C ALA A 273 -0.29 7.06 -2.84
N GLY A 274 0.10 8.09 -2.08
CA GLY A 274 1.41 8.20 -1.45
C GLY A 274 1.40 7.47 -0.11
N VAL A 275 2.11 6.34 -0.05
CA VAL A 275 2.08 5.40 1.08
C VAL A 275 3.37 5.39 1.90
N SER A 276 4.36 6.17 1.54
CA SER A 276 5.59 6.39 2.31
C SER A 276 6.30 7.65 1.84
N GLU A 277 7.26 8.17 2.61
CA GLU A 277 8.10 9.30 2.20
C GLU A 277 9.11 8.96 1.10
N LYS A 278 9.44 7.69 0.91
CA LYS A 278 10.42 7.23 -0.08
C LYS A 278 9.97 7.52 -1.50
N ILE A 279 10.95 7.69 -2.40
CA ILE A 279 10.69 8.03 -3.82
C ILE A 279 9.88 6.96 -4.58
N ASP A 280 9.92 5.72 -4.14
CA ASP A 280 9.13 4.59 -4.65
C ASP A 280 7.78 4.41 -3.97
N GLY A 281 7.46 5.28 -2.99
CA GLY A 281 6.23 5.23 -2.19
C GLY A 281 5.00 5.84 -2.89
N LEU A 282 4.78 5.57 -4.18
CA LEU A 282 3.57 5.92 -4.92
C LEU A 282 2.95 4.64 -5.49
N GLU A 283 1.71 4.39 -5.13
CA GLU A 283 0.93 3.25 -5.62
C GLU A 283 -0.26 3.73 -6.43
N VAL A 284 -0.71 2.91 -7.38
CA VAL A 284 -2.00 3.12 -8.03
C VAL A 284 -3.09 2.89 -7.00
N PHE A 285 -4.05 3.80 -6.93
CA PHE A 285 -5.13 3.71 -5.95
C PHE A 285 -6.10 2.59 -6.33
N ASP A 286 -6.41 1.75 -5.36
CA ASP A 286 -7.38 0.67 -5.45
C ASP A 286 -8.41 0.85 -4.33
N ALA A 287 -9.66 1.09 -4.71
CA ALA A 287 -10.74 1.40 -3.77
C ALA A 287 -11.08 0.21 -2.86
N ASP A 288 -11.06 -1.01 -3.38
CA ASP A 288 -11.34 -2.22 -2.58
C ASP A 288 -10.27 -2.46 -1.53
N ARG A 289 -8.99 -2.31 -1.91
CA ARG A 289 -7.85 -2.43 -0.98
C ARG A 289 -7.90 -1.35 0.10
N HIS A 290 -8.23 -0.11 -0.29
CA HIS A 290 -8.33 1.00 0.66
C HIS A 290 -9.52 0.83 1.61
N ALA A 291 -10.68 0.41 1.11
CA ALA A 291 -11.84 0.05 1.95
C ALA A 291 -11.49 -1.05 2.96
N GLY A 292 -10.75 -2.08 2.54
CA GLY A 292 -10.23 -3.12 3.43
C GLY A 292 -9.34 -2.57 4.55
N ARG A 293 -8.46 -1.61 4.25
CA ARG A 293 -7.62 -0.94 5.26
C ARG A 293 -8.46 -0.13 6.25
N VAL A 294 -9.41 0.68 5.76
CA VAL A 294 -10.32 1.49 6.59
C VAL A 294 -11.12 0.62 7.55
N LEU A 295 -11.53 -0.57 7.12
CA LEU A 295 -12.25 -1.54 7.94
C LEU A 295 -11.33 -2.42 8.80
N GLY A 296 -10.01 -2.22 8.75
CA GLY A 296 -9.03 -3.04 9.47
C GLY A 296 -8.98 -4.50 9.04
N MET A 297 -9.48 -4.79 7.85
CA MET A 297 -9.40 -6.14 7.27
C MET A 297 -7.98 -6.48 6.79
N GLY A 298 -7.06 -5.53 6.90
CA GLY A 298 -5.71 -5.61 6.39
C GLY A 298 -5.66 -5.58 4.86
N ASP A 299 -4.51 -5.26 4.31
CA ASP A 299 -4.31 -5.32 2.86
C ASP A 299 -3.88 -6.74 2.45
N ILE A 300 -4.80 -7.70 2.54
CA ILE A 300 -4.54 -9.10 2.15
C ILE A 300 -4.15 -9.17 0.67
N VAL A 301 -4.73 -8.33 -0.17
CA VAL A 301 -4.43 -8.29 -1.61
C VAL A 301 -3.02 -7.74 -1.83
N ALA A 302 -2.63 -6.66 -1.13
CA ALA A 302 -1.26 -6.13 -1.20
C ALA A 302 -0.22 -7.11 -0.64
N LEU A 303 -0.58 -7.87 0.40
CA LEU A 303 0.27 -8.95 0.89
C LEU A 303 0.49 -10.02 -0.20
N VAL A 304 -0.58 -10.48 -0.83
CA VAL A 304 -0.53 -11.48 -1.90
C VAL A 304 0.27 -10.94 -3.09
N GLU A 305 0.02 -9.71 -3.53
CA GLU A 305 0.79 -9.08 -4.61
C GLU A 305 2.26 -8.83 -4.23
N GLY A 306 2.52 -8.37 -3.00
CA GLY A 306 3.88 -8.17 -2.49
C GLY A 306 4.67 -9.48 -2.43
N VAL A 307 4.01 -10.56 -2.02
CA VAL A 307 4.58 -11.91 -2.07
C VAL A 307 4.78 -12.37 -3.52
N THR A 308 3.82 -12.11 -4.40
CA THR A 308 3.91 -12.52 -5.82
C THR A 308 4.97 -11.69 -6.59
N LYS A 309 5.08 -10.39 -6.33
CA LYS A 309 6.11 -9.51 -6.95
C LYS A 309 7.51 -9.73 -6.40
N GLY A 310 7.63 -10.18 -5.14
CA GLY A 310 8.90 -10.54 -4.51
C GLY A 310 9.34 -11.97 -4.80
N LEU A 311 8.45 -12.81 -5.30
CA LEU A 311 8.78 -14.15 -5.75
C LEU A 311 9.46 -14.05 -7.13
N ASP A 312 10.72 -14.43 -7.15
CA ASP A 312 11.37 -14.85 -8.39
C ASP A 312 10.59 -16.09 -8.89
N VAL A 313 9.71 -15.89 -9.86
CA VAL A 313 8.80 -16.93 -10.38
C VAL A 313 9.62 -18.13 -10.88
N GLU A 314 10.81 -17.91 -11.44
CA GLU A 314 11.73 -18.99 -11.83
C GLU A 314 12.28 -19.74 -10.62
N ALA A 315 12.64 -19.05 -9.55
CA ALA A 315 13.12 -19.70 -8.32
C ALA A 315 12.00 -20.50 -7.63
N ALA A 316 10.78 -19.95 -7.62
CA ALA A 316 9.60 -20.64 -7.08
C ALA A 316 9.23 -21.88 -7.93
N GLN A 317 9.30 -21.79 -9.26
CA GLN A 317 9.07 -22.92 -10.16
C GLN A 317 10.15 -23.97 -10.01
N LYS A 318 11.43 -23.60 -9.95
CA LYS A 318 12.55 -24.51 -9.70
C LYS A 318 12.41 -25.22 -8.35
N LEU A 319 11.96 -24.53 -7.32
CA LEU A 319 11.70 -25.13 -6.00
C LEU A 319 10.51 -26.10 -6.06
N ALA A 320 9.42 -25.72 -6.74
CA ALA A 320 8.26 -26.58 -6.94
C ALA A 320 8.60 -27.84 -7.77
N GLU A 321 9.42 -27.70 -8.81
CA GLU A 321 9.93 -28.83 -9.59
C GLU A 321 10.87 -29.72 -8.77
N LYS A 322 11.77 -29.18 -7.97
CA LYS A 322 12.60 -29.94 -7.03
C LYS A 322 11.75 -30.72 -6.02
N VAL A 323 10.74 -30.08 -5.46
CA VAL A 323 9.79 -30.74 -4.54
C VAL A 323 9.03 -31.85 -5.24
N ARG A 324 8.66 -31.67 -6.50
CA ARG A 324 7.90 -32.64 -7.32
C ARG A 324 8.77 -33.78 -7.84
N SER A 325 10.01 -33.49 -8.25
CA SER A 325 10.97 -34.46 -8.79
C SER A 325 11.68 -35.34 -7.74
N GLY A 326 11.46 -35.08 -6.46
CA GLY A 326 12.04 -35.89 -5.42
C GLY A 326 13.42 -35.45 -4.95
N ASN A 327 13.98 -34.39 -5.45
CA ASN A 327 15.26 -33.89 -4.99
C ASN A 327 15.14 -33.26 -3.60
N ASP A 328 16.08 -33.57 -2.71
CA ASP A 328 16.07 -33.08 -1.34
C ASP A 328 16.36 -31.57 -1.29
N PHE A 329 15.61 -30.88 -0.43
CA PHE A 329 15.84 -29.48 -0.05
C PHE A 329 17.23 -29.34 0.59
N ASP A 330 18.10 -28.47 0.05
CA ASP A 330 19.47 -28.27 0.53
C ASP A 330 19.68 -26.84 1.10
N LEU A 331 20.88 -26.57 1.64
CA LEU A 331 21.19 -25.25 2.22
C LEU A 331 21.32 -24.12 1.19
N ASN A 332 21.47 -24.43 -0.13
CA ASN A 332 21.39 -23.40 -1.17
C ASN A 332 19.95 -22.95 -1.38
N ASP A 333 18.98 -23.87 -1.32
CA ASP A 333 17.56 -23.56 -1.37
C ASP A 333 17.14 -22.73 -0.16
N PHE A 334 17.69 -23.05 1.04
CA PHE A 334 17.46 -22.28 2.25
C PHE A 334 18.04 -20.87 2.15
N LEU A 335 19.25 -20.72 1.60
CA LEU A 335 19.86 -19.41 1.34
C LEU A 335 19.05 -18.58 0.35
N ALA A 336 18.54 -19.21 -0.71
CA ALA A 336 17.68 -18.54 -1.70
C ALA A 336 16.39 -18.00 -1.04
N GLN A 337 15.77 -18.76 -0.13
CA GLN A 337 14.60 -18.30 0.64
C GLN A 337 14.92 -17.12 1.55
N LEU A 338 16.05 -17.15 2.27
CA LEU A 338 16.49 -16.01 3.10
C LEU A 338 16.70 -14.76 2.25
N SER A 339 17.31 -14.90 1.07
CA SER A 339 17.53 -13.79 0.13
C SER A 339 16.22 -13.23 -0.41
N GLN A 340 15.24 -14.08 -0.69
CA GLN A 340 13.89 -13.65 -1.10
C GLN A 340 13.18 -12.88 0.01
N MET A 341 13.21 -13.38 1.24
CA MET A 341 12.64 -12.67 2.40
C MET A 341 13.26 -11.28 2.58
N LYS A 342 14.58 -11.14 2.36
CA LYS A 342 15.29 -9.86 2.42
C LYS A 342 14.84 -8.89 1.32
N LYS A 343 14.67 -9.38 0.08
CA LYS A 343 14.17 -8.59 -1.07
C LYS A 343 12.73 -8.10 -0.87
N MET A 344 11.92 -8.84 -0.10
CA MET A 344 10.53 -8.49 0.24
C MET A 344 10.40 -7.41 1.34
N GLY A 345 11.51 -6.79 1.75
CA GLY A 345 11.51 -5.80 2.83
C GLY A 345 11.74 -6.40 4.22
N GLY A 346 12.22 -7.65 4.28
CA GLY A 346 12.48 -8.34 5.54
C GLY A 346 11.21 -8.68 6.32
N LEU A 347 11.37 -8.96 7.60
CA LEU A 347 10.24 -9.26 8.49
C LEU A 347 9.36 -8.03 8.72
N ALA A 348 9.93 -6.81 8.67
CA ALA A 348 9.21 -5.54 8.82
C ALA A 348 8.21 -5.34 7.70
N GLY A 349 8.62 -5.46 6.44
CA GLY A 349 7.72 -5.30 5.29
C GLY A 349 6.62 -6.37 5.22
N LEU A 350 6.83 -7.52 5.86
CA LEU A 350 5.81 -8.57 5.97
C LEU A 350 4.81 -8.25 7.10
N MET A 351 5.29 -7.75 8.24
CA MET A 351 4.46 -7.42 9.40
C MET A 351 3.54 -6.22 9.13
N ASP A 352 4.02 -5.21 8.40
CA ASP A 352 3.20 -4.04 8.01
C ASP A 352 2.01 -4.40 7.11
N LYS A 353 2.09 -5.55 6.45
CA LYS A 353 1.05 -6.04 5.53
C LYS A 353 0.10 -7.06 6.16
N LEU A 354 0.37 -7.51 7.39
CA LEU A 354 -0.50 -8.46 8.08
C LEU A 354 -1.67 -7.75 8.77
N PRO A 355 -2.86 -8.40 8.83
CA PRO A 355 -3.99 -7.89 9.59
C PRO A 355 -3.62 -7.64 11.05
N THR A 356 -4.08 -6.52 11.61
CA THR A 356 -3.81 -6.12 13.01
C THR A 356 -4.18 -7.17 14.06
N GLU A 357 -5.15 -8.04 13.76
CA GLU A 357 -5.52 -9.17 14.64
C GLU A 357 -4.44 -10.27 14.73
N MET A 358 -3.64 -10.45 13.67
CA MET A 358 -2.54 -11.41 13.67
C MET A 358 -1.29 -10.84 14.33
N THR A 359 -1.01 -9.56 14.14
CA THR A 359 0.14 -8.86 14.73
C THR A 359 -0.03 -8.67 16.24
N ALA A 360 -1.25 -8.41 16.71
CA ALA A 360 -1.55 -8.28 18.14
C ALA A 360 -1.32 -9.58 18.95
N LYS A 361 -1.44 -10.76 18.31
CA LYS A 361 -1.18 -12.06 18.96
C LYS A 361 0.28 -12.50 18.91
N ALA A 362 1.06 -11.96 18.00
CA ALA A 362 2.46 -12.38 17.79
C ALA A 362 3.47 -11.65 18.70
N GLY A 363 3.04 -10.58 19.42
CA GLY A 363 3.95 -9.66 20.11
C GLY A 363 4.75 -8.82 19.12
N GLN A 364 5.33 -7.71 19.55
CA GLN A 364 6.25 -6.93 18.71
C GLN A 364 7.62 -7.63 18.71
N PRO A 365 8.02 -8.32 17.63
CA PRO A 365 9.36 -8.88 17.55
C PRO A 365 10.39 -7.75 17.44
N ASP A 366 11.52 -7.92 18.10
CA ASP A 366 12.68 -7.04 17.94
C ASP A 366 13.21 -7.17 16.50
N MET A 367 12.82 -6.21 15.65
CA MET A 367 13.11 -6.20 14.21
C MET A 367 14.61 -6.17 13.93
N ASP A 368 15.37 -5.41 14.72
CA ASP A 368 16.82 -5.31 14.59
C ASP A 368 17.50 -6.64 14.92
N LYS A 369 16.96 -7.36 15.88
CA LYS A 369 17.44 -8.70 16.24
C LYS A 369 17.16 -9.71 15.14
N ALA A 370 15.96 -9.70 14.59
CA ALA A 370 15.57 -10.60 13.50
C ALA A 370 16.42 -10.38 12.23
N GLU A 371 16.72 -9.14 11.89
CA GLU A 371 17.59 -8.80 10.76
C GLU A 371 19.04 -9.20 11.00
N ARG A 372 19.56 -9.01 12.21
CA ARG A 372 20.89 -9.50 12.61
C ARG A 372 21.01 -11.01 12.55
N ASP A 373 19.98 -11.72 13.00
CA ASP A 373 19.95 -13.19 12.96
C ASP A 373 19.91 -13.70 11.52
N MET A 374 19.17 -13.04 10.63
CA MET A 374 19.12 -13.39 9.21
C MET A 374 20.49 -13.18 8.52
N ARG A 375 21.17 -12.06 8.79
CA ARG A 375 22.54 -11.81 8.27
C ARG A 375 23.54 -12.83 8.79
N ARG A 376 23.41 -13.28 10.05
CA ARG A 376 24.25 -14.33 10.62
C ARG A 376 24.04 -15.67 9.92
N MET A 377 22.79 -16.07 9.68
CA MET A 377 22.46 -17.30 8.95
C MET A 377 23.04 -17.27 7.54
N GLU A 378 22.90 -16.16 6.81
CA GLU A 378 23.50 -15.98 5.48
C GLU A 378 25.04 -16.10 5.51
N GLY A 379 25.70 -15.46 6.48
CA GLY A 379 27.16 -15.56 6.70
C GLY A 379 27.62 -16.99 6.98
N ILE A 380 26.89 -17.73 7.81
CA ILE A 380 27.23 -19.14 8.13
C ILE A 380 27.16 -20.01 6.86
N ILE A 381 26.07 -19.91 6.07
CA ILE A 381 25.90 -20.71 4.86
C ILE A 381 26.98 -20.33 3.81
N ASN A 382 27.29 -19.04 3.68
CA ASN A 382 28.33 -18.57 2.76
C ASN A 382 29.73 -19.04 3.13
N SER A 383 29.98 -19.34 4.41
CA SER A 383 31.24 -19.90 4.90
C SER A 383 31.39 -21.43 4.69
N MET A 384 30.34 -22.08 4.18
CA MET A 384 30.36 -23.51 3.83
C MET A 384 30.82 -23.71 2.38
N THR A 385 31.47 -24.86 2.14
CA THR A 385 31.80 -25.27 0.76
C THR A 385 30.53 -25.67 -0.01
N PRO A 386 30.54 -25.62 -1.37
CA PRO A 386 29.39 -26.05 -2.17
C PRO A 386 28.91 -27.49 -1.86
N LEU A 387 29.85 -28.36 -1.52
CA LEU A 387 29.53 -29.76 -1.14
C LEU A 387 28.83 -29.82 0.23
N GLU A 388 29.26 -29.02 1.21
CA GLU A 388 28.66 -28.96 2.53
C GLU A 388 27.26 -28.36 2.50
N ARG A 389 26.99 -27.43 1.59
CA ARG A 389 25.65 -26.87 1.38
C ARG A 389 24.69 -27.91 0.80
N ARG A 390 25.17 -28.77 -0.10
CA ARG A 390 24.38 -29.88 -0.68
C ARG A 390 24.20 -31.04 0.25
N LYS A 391 25.20 -31.34 1.10
CA LYS A 391 25.22 -32.49 2.04
C LYS A 391 25.56 -31.98 3.43
N PRO A 392 24.61 -31.40 4.18
CA PRO A 392 24.85 -30.86 5.52
C PRO A 392 25.29 -31.90 6.55
N GLU A 393 24.99 -33.14 6.33
CA GLU A 393 25.47 -34.29 7.17
C GLU A 393 26.99 -34.41 7.25
N LEU A 394 27.72 -33.79 6.31
CA LEU A 394 29.19 -33.75 6.35
C LEU A 394 29.74 -32.78 7.41
N LEU A 395 28.91 -31.88 7.95
CA LEU A 395 29.30 -30.88 8.93
C LEU A 395 29.47 -31.47 10.33
N LYS A 396 30.58 -32.24 10.52
CA LYS A 396 31.01 -32.71 11.84
C LYS A 396 31.81 -31.67 12.61
N ALA A 397 32.19 -31.94 13.86
CA ALA A 397 32.76 -30.98 14.79
C ALA A 397 33.87 -30.09 14.21
N LYS A 398 34.89 -30.64 13.53
CA LYS A 398 35.99 -29.85 12.93
C LYS A 398 35.52 -28.93 11.82
N ARG A 399 34.54 -29.37 11.01
CA ARG A 399 33.98 -28.55 9.93
C ARG A 399 33.07 -27.44 10.47
N LYS A 400 32.26 -27.73 11.50
CA LYS A 400 31.44 -26.73 12.19
C LYS A 400 32.30 -25.64 12.79
N PHE A 401 33.44 -25.97 13.40
CA PHE A 401 34.40 -25.02 13.94
C PHE A 401 34.98 -24.12 12.85
N ARG A 402 35.40 -24.67 11.72
CA ARG A 402 35.92 -23.92 10.58
C ARG A 402 34.85 -22.94 10.01
N VAL A 403 33.62 -23.40 9.83
CA VAL A 403 32.50 -22.60 9.33
C VAL A 403 32.19 -21.48 10.33
N ALA A 404 32.13 -21.77 11.61
CA ALA A 404 31.90 -20.77 12.66
C ALA A 404 32.98 -19.68 12.65
N LYS A 405 34.25 -20.08 12.55
CA LYS A 405 35.38 -19.14 12.45
C LYS A 405 35.31 -18.28 11.19
N GLY A 406 34.94 -18.87 10.05
CA GLY A 406 34.79 -18.14 8.77
C GLY A 406 33.63 -17.15 8.76
N ALA A 407 32.56 -17.44 9.48
CA ALA A 407 31.39 -16.58 9.61
C ALA A 407 31.46 -15.57 10.77
N GLY A 408 32.50 -15.63 11.61
CA GLY A 408 32.66 -14.78 12.79
C GLY A 408 31.61 -15.03 13.88
N VAL A 409 31.15 -16.29 14.02
CA VAL A 409 30.09 -16.70 14.96
C VAL A 409 30.55 -17.86 15.86
N GLN A 410 29.74 -18.22 16.86
CA GLN A 410 29.97 -19.38 17.70
C GLN A 410 29.50 -20.68 17.02
N VAL A 411 30.11 -21.82 17.39
CA VAL A 411 29.67 -23.15 16.91
C VAL A 411 28.21 -23.44 17.26
N GLN A 412 27.71 -22.85 18.33
CA GLN A 412 26.32 -22.94 18.76
C GLN A 412 25.37 -22.33 17.72
N ASP A 413 25.76 -21.21 17.06
CA ASP A 413 24.97 -20.58 16.03
C ASP A 413 24.88 -21.45 14.77
N VAL A 414 25.98 -22.13 14.41
CA VAL A 414 25.99 -23.11 13.32
C VAL A 414 25.06 -24.29 13.64
N ASN A 415 25.05 -24.79 14.88
CA ASN A 415 24.12 -25.83 15.27
C ASN A 415 22.66 -25.36 15.23
N ARG A 416 22.39 -24.15 15.67
CA ARG A 416 21.03 -23.56 15.61
C ARG A 416 20.53 -23.47 14.18
N LEU A 417 21.37 -23.00 13.24
CA LEU A 417 21.06 -22.96 11.82
C LEU A 417 20.73 -24.35 11.26
N LEU A 418 21.57 -25.35 11.56
CA LEU A 418 21.35 -26.71 11.07
C LEU A 418 20.05 -27.32 11.62
N ASN A 419 19.72 -27.07 12.87
CA ASN A 419 18.44 -27.52 13.46
C ASN A 419 17.24 -26.85 12.77
N GLN A 420 17.31 -25.55 12.48
CA GLN A 420 16.26 -24.84 11.74
C GLN A 420 16.11 -25.37 10.32
N TYR A 421 17.21 -25.64 9.65
CA TYR A 421 17.21 -26.26 8.33
C TYR A 421 16.57 -27.65 8.36
N GLU A 422 16.90 -28.50 9.33
CA GLU A 422 16.32 -29.85 9.49
C GLU A 422 14.81 -29.78 9.73
N GLN A 423 14.36 -28.89 10.60
CA GLN A 423 12.93 -28.68 10.85
C GLN A 423 12.18 -28.27 9.57
N MET A 424 12.76 -27.36 8.79
CA MET A 424 12.16 -26.93 7.53
C MET A 424 12.15 -28.06 6.49
N ARG A 425 13.23 -28.81 6.36
CA ARG A 425 13.32 -29.98 5.49
C ARG A 425 12.25 -31.02 5.84
N ASP A 426 12.06 -31.29 7.12
CA ASP A 426 11.05 -32.25 7.59
C ASP A 426 9.62 -31.75 7.35
N MET A 427 9.37 -30.45 7.50
CA MET A 427 8.09 -29.83 7.13
C MET A 427 7.82 -29.99 5.63
N MET A 428 8.80 -29.72 4.78
CA MET A 428 8.70 -29.88 3.32
C MET A 428 8.45 -31.35 2.93
N LYS A 429 9.10 -32.32 3.58
CA LYS A 429 8.82 -33.74 3.38
C LYS A 429 7.39 -34.13 3.76
N LYS A 430 6.87 -33.61 4.85
CA LYS A 430 5.47 -33.83 5.27
C LYS A 430 4.45 -33.23 4.30
N MET A 431 4.76 -32.11 3.66
CA MET A 431 3.92 -31.50 2.63
C MET A 431 3.82 -32.35 1.36
N ARG A 432 4.85 -33.10 1.00
CA ARG A 432 4.89 -34.03 -0.15
C ARG A 432 3.85 -35.16 -0.08
N GLY A 433 3.52 -35.65 1.11
CA GLY A 433 2.65 -36.81 1.32
C GLY A 433 1.15 -36.50 1.43
N GLY A 434 0.64 -35.40 0.85
CA GLY A 434 -0.78 -35.02 0.97
C GLY A 434 -1.15 -34.49 2.37
N GLY A 435 -0.16 -34.16 3.18
CA GLY A 435 -0.31 -33.69 4.56
C GLY A 435 -0.98 -32.31 4.66
N LEU A 436 -0.91 -31.50 3.61
CA LEU A 436 -1.54 -30.17 3.60
C LEU A 436 -3.08 -30.29 3.72
N MET A 437 -3.68 -31.22 3.00
CA MET A 437 -5.12 -31.48 3.04
C MET A 437 -5.56 -32.13 4.37
N LYS A 438 -4.72 -32.99 4.97
CA LYS A 438 -4.93 -33.55 6.31
C LYS A 438 -4.72 -32.52 7.43
N MET A 439 -3.77 -31.58 7.27
CA MET A 439 -3.50 -30.53 8.24
C MET A 439 -4.59 -29.44 8.22
N MET A 440 -5.09 -29.05 7.04
CA MET A 440 -6.27 -28.17 6.90
C MET A 440 -7.53 -28.82 7.49
N LYS A 441 -7.73 -30.12 7.28
CA LYS A 441 -8.84 -30.88 7.87
C LYS A 441 -8.71 -30.99 9.40
N LYS A 442 -7.49 -31.15 9.95
CA LYS A 442 -7.23 -31.17 11.38
C LYS A 442 -7.36 -29.80 12.04
N MET A 443 -6.93 -28.72 11.38
CA MET A 443 -7.16 -27.34 11.87
C MET A 443 -8.65 -26.97 11.82
N GLY A 444 -9.38 -27.43 10.80
CA GLY A 444 -10.84 -27.27 10.73
C GLY A 444 -11.57 -28.06 11.83
N ALA A 445 -11.11 -29.27 12.14
CA ALA A 445 -11.67 -30.12 13.21
C ALA A 445 -11.34 -29.63 14.63
N MET A 446 -10.13 -29.09 14.85
CA MET A 446 -9.76 -28.49 16.15
C MET A 446 -10.55 -27.21 16.45
N LYS A 447 -10.98 -26.47 15.41
CA LYS A 447 -11.88 -25.31 15.57
C LYS A 447 -13.30 -25.73 15.96
N GLY A 448 -13.69 -26.97 15.65
CA GLY A 448 -14.97 -27.56 16.06
C GLY A 448 -14.96 -28.17 17.48
N MET A 449 -13.81 -28.56 18.01
CA MET A 449 -13.72 -29.17 19.36
C MET A 449 -13.52 -28.17 20.50
N MET A 450 -13.14 -26.92 20.23
CA MET A 450 -13.10 -25.85 21.26
C MET A 450 -14.44 -25.14 21.49
N GLY A 451 -15.53 -25.58 20.85
CA GLY A 451 -16.88 -25.03 20.93
C GLY A 451 -17.90 -25.90 21.64
N GLY A 452 -17.54 -26.94 22.34
CA GLY A 452 -18.50 -27.83 22.98
C GLY A 452 -18.09 -28.30 24.37
N GLY A 453 -18.82 -27.84 25.39
CA GLY A 453 -19.01 -28.59 26.65
C GLY A 453 -18.33 -28.04 27.89
N MET A 454 -18.98 -27.08 28.57
CA MET A 454 -18.94 -27.07 30.04
C MET A 454 -20.07 -27.96 30.57
N PRO A 455 -19.83 -28.91 31.49
CA PRO A 455 -20.91 -29.59 32.17
C PRO A 455 -21.55 -28.68 33.23
N LYS A 456 -22.87 -28.77 33.33
CA LYS A 456 -23.66 -28.18 34.40
C LYS A 456 -23.28 -28.84 35.74
N LEU A 457 -23.01 -28.05 36.74
CA LEU A 457 -23.36 -28.24 38.14
C LEU A 457 -23.87 -26.91 38.68
#